data_c5cff8c3037656034d8e0a7351a4a2a0
#
_entry.id   c5cff8c3037656034d8e0a7351a4a2a0
#
_cell.length_a   1.000
_cell.length_b   1.000
_cell.length_c   1.000
_cell.angle_alpha   90.00
_cell.angle_beta   90.00
_cell.angle_gamma   90.00
#
_symmetry.space_group_name_H-M   'P 1'
#
loop_
_entity.id
_entity.type
_entity.pdbx_description
1 polymer ?
#
loop_
_entity_poly.entity_id
_entity_poly.type
_entity_poly.pdbx_seq_one_letter_code
_entity_poly.pdbx_strand_id
1 'polypeptide(L)'
;MACVLLPALLTLLTAACTADGRSGGGASGAPGAATPGEIVIASGRDVTGKGGIRQQLIGAWNERQEERRTGWTARLVELPGAADQQRSQLLGALQSGSAEYDVVNLDVTWVPEFAAAGVIRPLAKELLDRDMIDAVARTGRWKDDVVAVPFNSDVGLLYYRKDYLAKAGVKDPDLGGTVRTWDRLRSLVRTVDTADGLPDSYTKGWTTQLAPYEGRTVNAVEAFASVGAGGLVDAEGRYASDPDRIEDGLGELKDRTDGAYTLADATSSYEADTLNDFEAGRTAFLRHWPYAYRTLHQALPASRLGVAPLPGKAVLGGQNLAVSSDSPRAGAAADLIRFLTDKVSERCLLDAGFAATRRSAYTDANIECGARAPRSHPDPSTRAGTGTRAGADAGKDDDAGRGAGKGGGGSPGARGERTSRMPLDGDGRPAYAAPTLLPALEHAVQRP
;
A
#
# COMPACT_ATOMS: atom_id res chain seq x y z
N MET A 1 66.15 -3.51 33.03
CA MET A 1 67.14 -3.46 31.93
C MET A 1 66.40 -2.97 30.70
N ALA A 2 66.67 -1.85 30.47
CA ALA A 2 67.20 -0.97 29.44
C ALA A 2 66.10 -0.48 28.49
N CYS A 3 65.73 0.81 28.67
CA CYS A 3 65.05 1.71 27.73
C CYS A 3 65.88 1.91 26.46
N VAL A 4 65.21 2.01 25.30
CA VAL A 4 65.76 2.76 24.17
C VAL A 4 64.63 3.64 23.63
N LEU A 5 64.80 4.94 23.80
CA LEU A 5 64.10 6.06 23.20
C LEU A 5 64.73 6.38 21.84
N LEU A 6 63.92 6.61 20.80
CA LEU A 6 64.35 7.28 19.58
C LEU A 6 63.40 8.41 19.25
N PRO A 7 63.88 9.63 18.99
CA PRO A 7 63.07 10.83 18.74
C PRO A 7 62.74 10.98 17.27
N ALA A 8 61.49 11.42 17.03
CA ALA A 8 60.96 11.81 15.71
C ALA A 8 61.50 13.18 15.29
N LEU A 9 61.98 13.27 14.06
CA LEU A 9 62.42 14.50 13.41
C LEU A 9 61.26 15.15 12.66
N LEU A 10 60.89 16.34 13.11
CA LEU A 10 59.83 17.19 12.53
C LEU A 10 60.50 18.15 11.55
N THR A 11 60.24 18.00 10.25
CA THR A 11 60.63 19.02 9.23
C THR A 11 59.46 19.86 8.82
N LEU A 12 59.45 21.15 9.22
CA LEU A 12 58.59 22.21 8.70
C LEU A 12 59.07 22.61 7.31
N LEU A 13 58.18 22.53 6.31
CA LEU A 13 58.31 23.26 5.05
C LEU A 13 57.32 24.43 5.05
N THR A 14 57.85 25.65 5.17
CA THR A 14 57.11 26.88 4.92
C THR A 14 57.21 27.21 3.44
N ALA A 15 56.08 27.20 2.73
CA ALA A 15 55.95 27.78 1.40
C ALA A 15 55.21 29.13 1.49
N ALA A 16 55.88 30.21 1.23
CA ALA A 16 55.30 31.52 1.06
C ALA A 16 54.65 31.63 -0.32
N CYS A 17 53.37 31.96 -0.37
CA CYS A 17 52.71 32.41 -1.60
C CYS A 17 52.36 33.89 -1.47
N THR A 18 52.87 34.62 -2.40
CA THR A 18 52.63 36.05 -2.71
C THR A 18 51.15 36.30 -3.04
N ALA A 19 50.61 37.32 -2.39
CA ALA A 19 49.31 37.89 -2.70
C ALA A 19 49.30 38.66 -4.03
N ASP A 20 48.42 38.24 -4.94
CA ASP A 20 47.96 39.12 -6.02
C ASP A 20 46.47 39.38 -5.84
N GLY A 21 46.14 40.61 -5.53
CA GLY A 21 44.77 41.06 -5.30
C GLY A 21 44.01 41.14 -6.62
N ARG A 22 42.92 40.45 -6.70
CA ARG A 22 41.78 40.76 -7.57
C ARG A 22 40.50 40.69 -6.77
N SER A 23 39.93 41.82 -6.52
CA SER A 23 38.57 42.02 -6.08
C SER A 23 37.61 41.46 -7.13
N GLY A 24 37.05 40.28 -6.84
CA GLY A 24 35.98 39.67 -7.58
C GLY A 24 34.74 39.65 -6.70
N GLY A 25 33.71 40.41 -7.09
CA GLY A 25 32.43 40.54 -6.40
C GLY A 25 31.80 39.14 -6.20
N GLY A 26 31.41 38.89 -4.97
CA GLY A 26 30.59 37.73 -4.63
C GLY A 26 29.24 37.83 -5.30
N ALA A 27 29.11 37.17 -6.45
CA ALA A 27 27.80 36.80 -6.95
C ALA A 27 27.28 35.71 -6.03
N SER A 28 26.33 36.06 -5.17
CA SER A 28 25.40 35.05 -4.55
C SER A 28 24.69 34.36 -5.70
N GLY A 29 25.25 33.25 -6.18
CA GLY A 29 24.58 32.40 -7.12
C GLY A 29 23.30 31.91 -6.47
N ALA A 30 22.16 32.30 -7.01
CA ALA A 30 20.91 31.62 -6.78
C ALA A 30 21.16 30.10 -7.01
N PRO A 31 20.58 29.19 -6.22
CA PRO A 31 20.75 27.76 -6.45
C PRO A 31 20.40 27.49 -7.91
N GLY A 32 21.38 27.04 -8.69
CA GLY A 32 21.20 26.78 -10.12
C GLY A 32 20.01 25.83 -10.28
N ALA A 33 19.11 26.17 -11.21
CA ALA A 33 18.00 25.29 -11.54
C ALA A 33 18.56 23.90 -11.86
N ALA A 34 18.06 22.86 -11.16
CA ALA A 34 18.50 21.50 -11.40
C ALA A 34 18.30 21.15 -12.87
N THR A 35 19.29 20.49 -13.48
CA THR A 35 19.19 20.04 -14.87
C THR A 35 18.05 18.99 -14.96
N PRO A 36 17.11 19.17 -15.90
CA PRO A 36 16.05 18.22 -16.14
C PRO A 36 16.59 16.81 -16.39
N GLY A 37 15.82 15.79 -16.00
CA GLY A 37 16.21 14.40 -16.11
C GLY A 37 15.16 13.48 -15.50
N GLU A 38 15.53 12.22 -15.28
CA GLU A 38 14.65 11.20 -14.75
C GLU A 38 14.67 11.18 -13.20
N ILE A 39 13.49 11.24 -12.60
CA ILE A 39 13.28 11.06 -11.15
C ILE A 39 13.00 9.59 -10.90
N VAL A 40 13.75 8.95 -10.02
CA VAL A 40 13.58 7.54 -9.66
C VAL A 40 12.82 7.42 -8.36
N ILE A 41 11.67 6.72 -8.40
CA ILE A 41 10.84 6.42 -7.24
C ILE A 41 11.03 4.96 -6.86
N ALA A 42 11.48 4.67 -5.63
CA ALA A 42 11.50 3.32 -5.09
C ALA A 42 10.24 3.08 -4.23
N SER A 43 9.53 1.99 -4.49
CA SER A 43 8.30 1.62 -3.79
C SER A 43 8.18 0.10 -3.68
N GLY A 44 7.45 -0.39 -2.71
CA GLY A 44 7.01 -1.77 -2.71
C GLY A 44 6.15 -2.10 -3.93
N ARG A 45 5.96 -3.39 -4.22
CA ARG A 45 5.17 -3.85 -5.37
C ARG A 45 3.77 -3.26 -5.33
N ASP A 46 3.27 -2.81 -6.48
CA ASP A 46 1.88 -2.36 -6.61
C ASP A 46 0.92 -3.56 -6.54
N VAL A 47 0.10 -3.60 -5.49
CA VAL A 47 -0.87 -4.68 -5.25
C VAL A 47 -2.03 -4.67 -6.26
N THR A 48 -2.18 -3.62 -7.07
CA THR A 48 -3.15 -3.57 -8.17
C THR A 48 -2.65 -4.26 -9.44
N GLY A 49 -1.45 -4.81 -9.40
CA GLY A 49 -0.85 -5.61 -10.46
C GLY A 49 0.03 -4.82 -11.43
N LYS A 50 0.51 -5.50 -12.47
CA LYS A 50 1.39 -4.90 -13.47
C LYS A 50 0.67 -3.77 -14.21
N GLY A 51 1.31 -2.59 -14.28
CA GLY A 51 0.70 -1.37 -14.80
C GLY A 51 -0.37 -0.79 -13.87
N GLY A 52 -0.27 -1.07 -12.58
CA GLY A 52 -1.20 -0.64 -11.56
C GLY A 52 -1.26 0.88 -11.36
N ILE A 53 -2.07 1.32 -10.39
CA ILE A 53 -2.42 2.74 -10.23
C ILE A 53 -1.20 3.63 -10.01
N ARG A 54 -0.16 3.15 -9.31
CA ARG A 54 1.08 3.94 -9.09
C ARG A 54 1.77 4.25 -10.40
N GLN A 55 1.92 3.24 -11.28
CA GLN A 55 2.51 3.42 -12.61
C GLN A 55 1.66 4.34 -13.49
N GLN A 56 0.33 4.24 -13.39
CA GLN A 56 -0.61 5.10 -14.14
C GLN A 56 -0.48 6.57 -13.73
N LEU A 57 -0.41 6.86 -12.44
CA LEU A 57 -0.24 8.22 -11.92
C LEU A 57 1.12 8.81 -12.32
N ILE A 58 2.19 8.01 -12.29
CA ILE A 58 3.52 8.43 -12.77
C ILE A 58 3.48 8.71 -14.27
N GLY A 59 2.80 7.86 -15.06
CA GLY A 59 2.58 8.08 -16.49
C GLY A 59 1.87 9.41 -16.76
N ALA A 60 0.78 9.70 -16.04
CA ALA A 60 0.04 10.95 -16.15
C ALA A 60 0.91 12.18 -15.78
N TRP A 61 1.81 12.06 -14.80
CA TRP A 61 2.77 13.11 -14.50
C TRP A 61 3.77 13.30 -15.64
N ASN A 62 4.29 12.23 -16.22
CA ASN A 62 5.21 12.28 -17.37
C ASN A 62 4.55 12.96 -18.58
N GLU A 63 3.33 12.58 -18.94
CA GLU A 63 2.57 13.23 -20.02
C GLU A 63 2.43 14.75 -19.77
N ARG A 64 2.10 15.15 -18.55
CA ARG A 64 2.01 16.56 -18.17
C ARG A 64 3.35 17.28 -18.29
N GLN A 65 4.48 16.64 -17.95
CA GLN A 65 5.81 17.23 -18.10
C GLN A 65 6.20 17.38 -19.57
N GLU A 66 5.85 16.42 -20.42
CA GLU A 66 6.04 16.48 -21.87
C GLU A 66 5.25 17.64 -22.50
N GLU A 67 3.95 17.76 -22.17
CA GLU A 67 3.09 18.87 -22.62
C GLU A 67 3.68 20.23 -22.26
N ARG A 68 4.25 20.35 -21.06
CA ARG A 68 4.92 21.56 -20.56
C ARG A 68 6.36 21.75 -21.06
N ARG A 69 6.90 20.75 -21.74
CA ARG A 69 8.27 20.75 -22.25
C ARG A 69 9.33 21.04 -21.18
N THR A 70 9.14 20.47 -19.98
CA THR A 70 10.05 20.70 -18.85
C THR A 70 11.33 19.88 -18.94
N GLY A 71 11.32 18.77 -19.69
CA GLY A 71 12.41 17.80 -19.77
C GLY A 71 12.50 16.85 -18.54
N TRP A 72 11.56 16.93 -17.59
CA TRP A 72 11.47 16.00 -16.46
C TRP A 72 10.69 14.75 -16.83
N THR A 73 11.15 13.60 -16.34
CA THR A 73 10.42 12.32 -16.37
C THR A 73 10.51 11.64 -15.01
N ALA A 74 9.68 10.66 -14.75
CA ALA A 74 9.73 9.86 -13.53
C ALA A 74 9.57 8.38 -13.85
N ARG A 75 10.25 7.51 -13.09
CA ARG A 75 10.23 6.05 -13.22
C ARG A 75 10.03 5.38 -11.86
N LEU A 76 9.18 4.35 -11.84
CA LEU A 76 8.96 3.50 -10.68
C LEU A 76 9.94 2.33 -10.67
N VAL A 77 10.57 2.09 -9.54
CA VAL A 77 11.31 0.87 -9.21
C VAL A 77 10.53 0.12 -8.13
N GLU A 78 10.06 -1.07 -8.46
CA GLU A 78 9.37 -1.91 -7.51
C GLU A 78 10.36 -2.80 -6.75
N LEU A 79 10.35 -2.66 -5.42
CA LEU A 79 11.16 -3.45 -4.51
C LEU A 79 10.49 -4.79 -4.23
N PRO A 80 11.21 -5.91 -4.32
CA PRO A 80 10.69 -7.23 -3.97
C PRO A 80 10.63 -7.44 -2.46
N GLY A 81 9.95 -8.52 -2.07
CA GLY A 81 9.95 -8.99 -0.70
C GLY A 81 8.86 -8.39 0.20
N ALA A 82 8.85 -8.86 1.44
CA ALA A 82 7.97 -8.35 2.49
C ALA A 82 8.45 -6.98 3.01
N ALA A 83 7.62 -6.31 3.79
CA ALA A 83 7.87 -4.97 4.32
C ALA A 83 9.27 -4.83 4.96
N ASP A 84 9.66 -5.74 5.85
CA ASP A 84 10.96 -5.69 6.55
C ASP A 84 12.15 -5.79 5.59
N GLN A 85 12.02 -6.55 4.51
CA GLN A 85 13.05 -6.66 3.47
C GLN A 85 13.17 -5.36 2.67
N GLN A 86 12.04 -4.76 2.29
CA GLN A 86 11.99 -3.48 1.58
C GLN A 86 12.59 -2.36 2.43
N ARG A 87 12.25 -2.32 3.74
CA ARG A 87 12.84 -1.37 4.69
C ARG A 87 14.36 -1.47 4.70
N SER A 88 14.89 -2.68 4.84
CA SER A 88 16.35 -2.91 4.89
C SER A 88 17.03 -2.51 3.59
N GLN A 89 16.43 -2.79 2.43
CA GLN A 89 16.95 -2.41 1.12
C GLN A 89 16.99 -0.88 0.95
N LEU A 90 15.88 -0.19 1.29
CA LEU A 90 15.80 1.27 1.18
C LEU A 90 16.79 1.96 2.11
N LEU A 91 16.84 1.54 3.38
CA LEU A 91 17.75 2.14 4.36
C LEU A 91 19.21 1.96 3.92
N GLY A 92 19.59 0.75 3.51
CA GLY A 92 20.94 0.47 3.02
C GLY A 92 21.31 1.26 1.77
N ALA A 93 20.40 1.38 0.80
CA ALA A 93 20.62 2.17 -0.40
C ALA A 93 20.83 3.65 -0.08
N LEU A 94 19.97 4.24 0.76
CA LEU A 94 20.08 5.65 1.13
C LEU A 94 21.30 5.95 1.99
N GLN A 95 21.67 5.06 2.91
CA GLN A 95 22.89 5.21 3.75
C GLN A 95 24.19 5.08 2.97
N SER A 96 24.17 4.41 1.81
CA SER A 96 25.36 4.28 0.97
C SER A 96 25.78 5.59 0.29
N GLY A 97 24.92 6.65 0.35
CA GLY A 97 25.14 7.90 -0.36
C GLY A 97 24.97 7.78 -1.87
N SER A 98 24.44 6.65 -2.36
CA SER A 98 24.10 6.52 -3.77
C SER A 98 22.84 7.33 -4.08
N ALA A 99 22.90 8.27 -5.00
CA ALA A 99 21.72 9.00 -5.49
C ALA A 99 20.86 8.13 -6.42
N GLU A 100 20.71 6.83 -6.10
CA GLU A 100 19.95 5.87 -6.91
C GLU A 100 18.45 6.19 -6.90
N TYR A 101 17.93 6.63 -5.75
CA TYR A 101 16.51 6.98 -5.57
C TYR A 101 16.36 8.46 -5.20
N ASP A 102 15.50 9.16 -5.91
CA ASP A 102 15.12 10.54 -5.61
C ASP A 102 13.94 10.60 -4.62
N VAL A 103 12.98 9.67 -4.82
CA VAL A 103 11.78 9.53 -3.97
C VAL A 103 11.72 8.11 -3.45
N VAL A 104 11.40 7.96 -2.18
CA VAL A 104 11.16 6.66 -1.54
C VAL A 104 9.76 6.62 -0.96
N ASN A 105 9.08 5.49 -1.14
CA ASN A 105 7.76 5.22 -0.58
C ASN A 105 7.94 4.38 0.69
N LEU A 106 7.79 5.04 1.84
CA LEU A 106 8.06 4.48 3.17
C LEU A 106 6.77 4.06 3.85
N ASP A 107 6.74 2.89 4.48
CA ASP A 107 5.70 2.60 5.46
C ASP A 107 5.69 3.69 6.55
N VAL A 108 4.50 4.01 7.06
CA VAL A 108 4.33 5.07 8.07
C VAL A 108 5.20 4.86 9.30
N THR A 109 5.54 3.62 9.64
CA THR A 109 6.37 3.27 10.79
C THR A 109 7.87 3.48 10.56
N TRP A 110 8.32 3.55 9.30
CA TRP A 110 9.73 3.74 8.97
C TRP A 110 10.12 5.21 8.91
N VAL A 111 9.15 6.12 8.75
CA VAL A 111 9.39 7.56 8.60
C VAL A 111 10.26 8.13 9.73
N PRO A 112 9.98 7.85 11.03
CA PRO A 112 10.82 8.35 12.11
C PRO A 112 12.26 7.87 12.05
N GLU A 113 12.49 6.61 11.70
CA GLU A 113 13.83 6.02 11.58
C GLU A 113 14.62 6.66 10.45
N PHE A 114 14.02 6.79 9.25
CA PHE A 114 14.67 7.38 8.09
C PHE A 114 14.97 8.87 8.31
N ALA A 115 14.08 9.58 8.99
CA ALA A 115 14.30 10.97 9.39
C ALA A 115 15.43 11.09 10.44
N ALA A 116 15.44 10.22 11.45
CA ALA A 116 16.48 10.21 12.47
C ALA A 116 17.86 9.84 11.90
N ALA A 117 17.89 8.96 10.89
CA ALA A 117 19.11 8.60 10.16
C ALA A 117 19.59 9.72 9.20
N GLY A 118 18.80 10.77 8.98
CA GLY A 118 19.13 11.90 8.09
C GLY A 118 19.14 11.54 6.61
N VAL A 119 18.55 10.41 6.21
CA VAL A 119 18.55 9.93 4.82
C VAL A 119 17.38 10.43 3.99
N ILE A 120 16.43 11.13 4.60
CA ILE A 120 15.35 11.87 3.94
C ILE A 120 15.36 13.32 4.42
N ARG A 121 14.93 14.24 3.56
CA ARG A 121 15.00 15.67 3.83
C ARG A 121 13.65 16.27 4.25
N PRO A 122 13.67 17.40 4.99
CA PRO A 122 12.47 18.18 5.24
C PRO A 122 11.81 18.65 3.94
N LEU A 123 10.48 18.69 3.96
CA LEU A 123 9.61 19.13 2.87
C LEU A 123 8.83 20.39 3.27
N ALA A 124 8.23 21.07 2.30
CA ALA A 124 7.39 22.23 2.55
C ALA A 124 6.14 21.83 3.37
N LYS A 125 5.84 22.59 4.42
CA LYS A 125 4.75 22.31 5.37
C LYS A 125 3.37 22.31 4.70
N GLU A 126 3.22 23.05 3.62
CA GLU A 126 2.00 23.19 2.82
C GLU A 126 1.63 21.91 2.06
N LEU A 127 2.53 20.92 1.97
CA LEU A 127 2.22 19.61 1.42
C LEU A 127 1.27 18.79 2.31
N LEU A 128 1.22 19.10 3.61
CA LEU A 128 0.22 18.56 4.54
C LEU A 128 -0.87 19.60 4.78
N ASP A 129 -1.78 19.73 3.85
CA ASP A 129 -2.90 20.68 3.94
C ASP A 129 -4.08 20.14 4.78
N ARG A 130 -5.10 21.00 5.02
CA ARG A 130 -6.26 20.69 5.87
C ARG A 130 -7.22 19.65 5.29
N ASP A 131 -7.09 19.30 4.02
CA ASP A 131 -7.90 18.27 3.38
C ASP A 131 -7.42 16.86 3.75
N MET A 132 -6.17 16.72 4.19
CA MET A 132 -5.68 15.44 4.68
C MET A 132 -6.40 15.00 5.96
N ILE A 133 -6.61 13.70 6.11
CA ILE A 133 -7.13 13.09 7.34
C ILE A 133 -6.09 13.31 8.43
N ASP A 134 -6.47 13.94 9.56
CA ASP A 134 -5.54 14.38 10.59
C ASP A 134 -4.64 13.26 11.14
N ALA A 135 -5.21 12.06 11.35
CA ALA A 135 -4.44 10.91 11.80
C ALA A 135 -3.37 10.51 10.77
N VAL A 136 -3.71 10.57 9.49
CA VAL A 136 -2.81 10.24 8.38
C VAL A 136 -1.74 11.32 8.20
N ALA A 137 -2.11 12.61 8.25
CA ALA A 137 -1.17 13.73 8.11
C ALA A 137 -0.04 13.70 9.17
N ARG A 138 -0.35 13.22 10.38
CA ARG A 138 0.66 13.10 11.45
C ARG A 138 1.78 12.12 11.11
N THR A 139 1.53 11.09 10.30
CA THR A 139 2.54 10.10 9.92
C THR A 139 3.65 10.65 9.03
N GLY A 140 3.42 11.79 8.38
CA GLY A 140 4.42 12.50 7.56
C GLY A 140 5.34 13.44 8.34
N ARG A 141 5.20 13.49 9.67
CA ARG A 141 5.96 14.40 10.53
C ARG A 141 7.01 13.68 11.35
N TRP A 142 8.13 14.37 11.52
CA TRP A 142 9.16 14.01 12.48
C TRP A 142 9.56 15.26 13.26
N LYS A 143 9.33 15.26 14.58
CA LYS A 143 9.43 16.46 15.40
C LYS A 143 8.56 17.58 14.81
N ASP A 144 9.15 18.76 14.55
CA ASP A 144 8.44 19.95 14.01
C ASP A 144 8.42 20.00 12.48
N ASP A 145 9.08 19.07 11.81
CA ASP A 145 9.25 19.06 10.37
C ASP A 145 8.27 18.11 9.67
N VAL A 146 7.88 18.47 8.45
CA VAL A 146 7.29 17.58 7.47
C VAL A 146 8.43 16.90 6.73
N VAL A 147 8.55 15.60 6.82
CA VAL A 147 9.64 14.80 6.20
C VAL A 147 9.13 13.83 5.14
N ALA A 148 7.83 13.60 5.11
CA ALA A 148 7.17 12.75 4.13
C ALA A 148 5.73 13.23 3.90
N VAL A 149 5.13 12.85 2.76
CA VAL A 149 3.74 13.16 2.43
C VAL A 149 2.97 11.87 2.27
N PRO A 150 1.86 11.67 3.01
CA PRO A 150 1.02 10.49 2.85
C PRO A 150 0.55 10.30 1.41
N PHE A 151 0.75 9.09 0.87
CA PHE A 151 0.43 8.71 -0.50
C PHE A 151 -0.76 7.76 -0.56
N ASN A 152 -0.78 6.75 0.26
CA ASN A 152 -1.96 5.94 0.54
C ASN A 152 -1.99 5.64 2.03
N SER A 153 -3.18 5.54 2.58
CA SER A 153 -3.38 5.10 3.95
C SER A 153 -3.86 3.66 3.97
N ASP A 154 -3.77 3.03 5.13
CA ASP A 154 -4.31 1.72 5.40
C ASP A 154 -4.88 1.66 6.82
N VAL A 155 -5.86 0.79 7.01
CA VAL A 155 -6.45 0.49 8.32
C VAL A 155 -6.95 -0.95 8.33
N GLY A 156 -6.81 -1.65 9.45
CA GLY A 156 -7.38 -2.99 9.60
C GLY A 156 -8.89 -2.98 9.43
N LEU A 157 -9.41 -3.85 8.57
CA LEU A 157 -10.85 -4.04 8.33
C LEU A 157 -11.23 -5.50 8.54
N LEU A 158 -12.49 -5.73 8.88
CA LEU A 158 -13.10 -7.05 8.98
C LEU A 158 -13.85 -7.36 7.68
N TYR A 159 -13.37 -8.35 6.93
CA TYR A 159 -14.09 -8.94 5.80
C TYR A 159 -14.81 -10.20 6.24
N TYR A 160 -16.02 -10.45 5.72
CA TYR A 160 -16.82 -11.59 6.16
C TYR A 160 -17.70 -12.15 5.05
N ARG A 161 -18.01 -13.43 5.16
CA ARG A 161 -18.85 -14.20 4.24
C ARG A 161 -20.32 -14.13 4.66
N LYS A 162 -21.09 -13.24 4.02
CA LYS A 162 -22.54 -13.10 4.26
C LYS A 162 -23.28 -14.42 4.03
N ASP A 163 -22.88 -15.18 3.00
CA ASP A 163 -23.46 -16.47 2.68
C ASP A 163 -23.22 -17.52 3.77
N TYR A 164 -22.06 -17.52 4.42
CA TYR A 164 -21.79 -18.42 5.54
C TYR A 164 -22.57 -18.04 6.78
N LEU A 165 -22.66 -16.74 7.07
CA LEU A 165 -23.50 -16.26 8.18
C LEU A 165 -24.97 -16.61 7.99
N ALA A 166 -25.50 -16.46 6.78
CA ALA A 166 -26.88 -16.85 6.46
C ALA A 166 -27.11 -18.36 6.65
N LYS A 167 -26.18 -19.22 6.21
CA LYS A 167 -26.23 -20.66 6.46
C LYS A 167 -26.17 -21.01 7.95
N ALA A 168 -25.41 -20.25 8.72
CA ALA A 168 -25.32 -20.40 10.17
C ALA A 168 -26.54 -19.82 10.91
N GLY A 169 -27.59 -19.37 10.21
CA GLY A 169 -28.83 -18.88 10.82
C GLY A 169 -28.72 -17.47 11.40
N VAL A 170 -27.68 -16.71 11.04
CA VAL A 170 -27.56 -15.30 11.46
C VAL A 170 -28.59 -14.48 10.69
N LYS A 171 -29.56 -13.91 11.40
CA LYS A 171 -30.72 -13.23 10.81
C LYS A 171 -30.36 -12.00 10.00
N ASP A 172 -29.35 -11.24 10.45
CA ASP A 172 -28.81 -10.07 9.73
C ASP A 172 -27.35 -10.37 9.38
N PRO A 173 -27.08 -10.88 8.17
CA PRO A 173 -25.73 -11.17 7.72
C PRO A 173 -24.93 -9.91 7.35
N ASP A 174 -25.54 -8.72 7.35
CA ASP A 174 -24.86 -7.46 7.15
C ASP A 174 -24.39 -6.90 8.51
N LEU A 175 -23.13 -7.20 8.86
CA LEU A 175 -22.56 -6.91 10.16
C LEU A 175 -22.14 -5.43 10.34
N GLY A 176 -22.43 -4.56 9.39
CA GLY A 176 -22.03 -3.16 9.40
C GLY A 176 -22.38 -2.46 10.73
N GLY A 177 -21.36 -2.19 11.56
CA GLY A 177 -21.52 -1.52 12.84
C GLY A 177 -22.09 -2.35 13.99
N THR A 178 -22.42 -3.64 13.81
CA THR A 178 -22.97 -4.50 14.86
C THR A 178 -21.91 -5.32 15.59
N VAL A 179 -20.75 -5.57 14.98
CA VAL A 179 -19.63 -6.29 15.60
C VAL A 179 -18.65 -5.29 16.21
N ARG A 180 -18.93 -4.87 17.43
CA ARG A 180 -18.13 -3.84 18.14
C ARG A 180 -17.09 -4.41 19.09
N THR A 181 -17.19 -5.69 19.44
CA THR A 181 -16.28 -6.37 20.37
C THR A 181 -15.75 -7.67 19.79
N TRP A 182 -14.55 -8.03 20.19
CA TRP A 182 -13.94 -9.29 19.80
C TRP A 182 -14.71 -10.51 20.31
N ASP A 183 -15.32 -10.42 21.50
CA ASP A 183 -16.21 -11.48 22.03
C ASP A 183 -17.40 -11.74 21.10
N ARG A 184 -17.98 -10.67 20.54
CA ARG A 184 -19.06 -10.80 19.57
C ARG A 184 -18.58 -11.49 18.29
N LEU A 185 -17.40 -11.12 17.79
CA LEU A 185 -16.79 -11.79 16.63
C LEU A 185 -16.53 -13.27 16.92
N ARG A 186 -15.90 -13.59 18.05
CA ARG A 186 -15.66 -14.98 18.47
C ARG A 186 -16.97 -15.79 18.60
N SER A 187 -18.03 -15.16 19.08
CA SER A 187 -19.36 -15.81 19.13
C SER A 187 -19.89 -16.13 17.73
N LEU A 188 -19.73 -15.21 16.76
CA LEU A 188 -20.13 -15.46 15.37
C LEU A 188 -19.26 -16.54 14.71
N VAL A 189 -17.96 -16.53 14.95
CA VAL A 189 -17.05 -17.60 14.50
C VAL A 189 -17.55 -18.96 14.97
N ARG A 190 -17.80 -19.12 16.27
CA ARG A 190 -18.34 -20.39 16.83
C ARG A 190 -19.67 -20.78 16.20
N THR A 191 -20.56 -19.81 15.95
CA THR A 191 -21.85 -20.06 15.31
C THR A 191 -21.66 -20.62 13.89
N VAL A 192 -20.71 -20.06 13.12
CA VAL A 192 -20.39 -20.55 11.78
C VAL A 192 -19.69 -21.90 11.84
N ASP A 193 -18.72 -22.11 12.74
CA ASP A 193 -17.96 -23.36 12.87
C ASP A 193 -18.85 -24.58 13.22
N THR A 194 -20.04 -24.34 13.81
CA THR A 194 -21.01 -25.37 14.14
C THR A 194 -22.16 -25.49 13.14
N ALA A 195 -22.15 -24.72 12.06
CA ALA A 195 -23.25 -24.70 11.09
C ALA A 195 -23.14 -25.86 10.09
N ASP A 196 -24.28 -26.42 9.76
CA ASP A 196 -24.41 -27.43 8.68
C ASP A 196 -24.43 -26.75 7.29
N GLY A 197 -24.03 -27.52 6.26
CA GLY A 197 -24.16 -27.13 4.86
C GLY A 197 -23.19 -26.04 4.41
N LEU A 198 -22.10 -25.80 5.13
CA LEU A 198 -20.97 -25.03 4.63
C LEU A 198 -20.26 -25.79 3.50
N PRO A 199 -19.52 -25.11 2.59
CA PRO A 199 -18.76 -25.80 1.55
C PRO A 199 -17.66 -26.69 2.12
N ASP A 200 -17.29 -27.76 1.41
CA ASP A 200 -16.20 -28.67 1.79
C ASP A 200 -14.84 -27.93 1.95
N SER A 201 -14.68 -26.79 1.29
CA SER A 201 -13.49 -25.93 1.43
C SER A 201 -13.40 -25.23 2.79
N TYR A 202 -14.51 -25.08 3.51
CA TYR A 202 -14.52 -24.41 4.81
C TYR A 202 -13.71 -25.18 5.85
N THR A 203 -12.83 -24.50 6.56
CA THR A 203 -11.92 -25.11 7.54
C THR A 203 -12.07 -24.50 8.92
N LYS A 204 -12.04 -23.17 9.03
CA LYS A 204 -12.08 -22.43 10.29
C LYS A 204 -12.74 -21.05 10.11
N GLY A 205 -13.28 -20.50 11.20
CA GLY A 205 -14.00 -19.24 11.14
C GLY A 205 -13.14 -18.00 10.87
N TRP A 206 -11.89 -18.02 11.29
CA TRP A 206 -11.06 -16.81 11.30
C TRP A 206 -9.68 -17.00 10.67
N THR A 207 -9.19 -16.00 9.94
CA THR A 207 -7.78 -15.89 9.53
C THR A 207 -7.27 -14.46 9.59
N THR A 208 -5.98 -14.32 9.81
CA THR A 208 -5.22 -13.06 9.84
C THR A 208 -3.74 -13.34 9.60
N GLN A 209 -2.93 -12.31 9.39
CA GLN A 209 -1.50 -12.39 9.08
C GLN A 209 -0.68 -12.62 10.34
N LEU A 210 -0.12 -13.82 10.54
CA LEU A 210 0.68 -14.18 11.73
C LEU A 210 2.06 -14.73 11.38
N ALA A 211 2.50 -14.71 10.12
CA ALA A 211 3.89 -15.00 9.75
C ALA A 211 4.88 -14.11 10.55
N PRO A 212 6.14 -14.52 10.72
CA PRO A 212 7.13 -13.76 11.51
C PRO A 212 7.64 -12.52 10.75
N TYR A 213 6.79 -11.51 10.60
CA TYR A 213 7.06 -10.22 9.97
C TYR A 213 6.18 -9.13 10.60
N GLU A 214 6.16 -7.94 10.05
CA GLU A 214 5.41 -6.78 10.51
C GLU A 214 3.93 -7.06 10.79
N GLY A 215 3.24 -7.87 9.95
CA GLY A 215 1.81 -8.19 10.12
C GLY A 215 1.48 -8.83 11.46
N ARG A 216 2.38 -9.63 12.05
CA ARG A 216 2.23 -10.16 13.40
C ARG A 216 2.26 -9.02 14.44
N THR A 217 3.16 -8.06 14.29
CA THR A 217 3.24 -6.88 15.16
C THR A 217 1.96 -6.05 15.07
N VAL A 218 1.40 -5.87 13.88
CA VAL A 218 0.12 -5.19 13.68
C VAL A 218 -1.00 -5.86 14.48
N ASN A 219 -1.13 -7.19 14.37
CA ASN A 219 -2.14 -7.94 15.12
C ASN A 219 -1.97 -7.79 16.65
N ALA A 220 -0.73 -7.77 17.13
CA ALA A 220 -0.43 -7.54 18.53
C ALA A 220 -0.85 -6.12 18.97
N VAL A 221 -0.47 -5.08 18.22
CA VAL A 221 -0.82 -3.69 18.54
C VAL A 221 -2.34 -3.49 18.53
N GLU A 222 -3.07 -4.08 17.57
CA GLU A 222 -4.55 -4.04 17.53
C GLU A 222 -5.17 -4.74 18.76
N ALA A 223 -4.57 -5.83 19.24
CA ALA A 223 -5.03 -6.52 20.44
C ALA A 223 -4.84 -5.64 21.68
N PHE A 224 -3.65 -5.12 21.90
CA PHE A 224 -3.32 -4.23 23.02
C PHE A 224 -4.15 -2.96 23.01
N ALA A 225 -4.28 -2.30 21.86
CA ALA A 225 -5.08 -1.08 21.72
C ALA A 225 -6.58 -1.31 22.04
N SER A 226 -7.10 -2.50 21.73
CA SER A 226 -8.51 -2.84 21.97
C SER A 226 -8.87 -2.95 23.46
N VAL A 227 -7.90 -3.24 24.33
CA VAL A 227 -8.08 -3.30 25.79
C VAL A 227 -7.56 -2.04 26.49
N GLY A 228 -7.19 -1.02 25.73
CA GLY A 228 -6.71 0.26 26.27
C GLY A 228 -5.22 0.30 26.62
N ALA A 229 -4.45 -0.71 26.18
CA ALA A 229 -2.99 -0.77 26.33
C ALA A 229 -2.27 -0.22 25.08
N GLY A 230 -2.89 0.68 24.32
CA GLY A 230 -2.44 1.12 23.01
C GLY A 230 -1.16 1.95 22.94
N GLY A 231 -0.65 2.42 24.08
CA GLY A 231 0.60 3.15 24.18
C GLY A 231 1.62 2.36 25.00
N LEU A 232 2.44 1.52 24.37
CA LEU A 232 3.54 0.84 25.07
C LEU A 232 4.65 1.81 25.48
N VAL A 233 4.77 2.92 24.77
CA VAL A 233 5.76 3.97 25.01
C VAL A 233 5.09 5.35 25.03
N ASP A 234 5.71 6.29 25.77
CA ASP A 234 5.33 7.70 25.76
C ASP A 234 5.92 8.44 24.53
N ALA A 235 5.66 9.75 24.46
CA ALA A 235 6.16 10.60 23.38
C ALA A 235 7.70 10.66 23.28
N GLU A 236 8.39 10.34 24.37
CA GLU A 236 9.86 10.28 24.46
C GLU A 236 10.41 8.88 24.19
N GLY A 237 9.56 7.90 23.85
CA GLY A 237 9.94 6.52 23.55
C GLY A 237 10.25 5.67 24.80
N ARG A 238 9.88 6.11 26.00
CA ARG A 238 10.06 5.35 27.24
C ARG A 238 8.87 4.46 27.49
N TYR A 239 9.10 3.27 28.02
CA TYR A 239 8.04 2.38 28.42
C TYR A 239 7.08 3.08 29.44
N ALA A 240 5.82 3.15 29.08
CA ALA A 240 4.79 3.89 29.83
C ALA A 240 3.48 3.10 30.04
N SER A 241 3.48 1.80 29.75
CA SER A 241 2.28 0.99 29.89
C SER A 241 2.08 0.46 31.30
N ASP A 242 0.82 0.38 31.70
CA ASP A 242 0.38 -0.28 32.91
C ASP A 242 0.55 -1.81 32.76
N PRO A 243 1.23 -2.51 33.71
CA PRO A 243 1.40 -3.95 33.67
C PRO A 243 0.09 -4.74 33.52
N ASP A 244 -0.98 -4.34 34.20
CA ASP A 244 -2.28 -5.03 34.14
C ASP A 244 -2.88 -4.90 32.71
N ARG A 245 -2.69 -3.75 32.07
CA ARG A 245 -3.11 -3.55 30.68
C ARG A 245 -2.29 -4.36 29.67
N ILE A 246 -1.02 -4.58 29.97
CA ILE A 246 -0.18 -5.47 29.16
C ILE A 246 -0.66 -6.91 29.26
N GLU A 247 -1.01 -7.38 30.47
CA GLU A 247 -1.58 -8.72 30.67
C GLU A 247 -2.90 -8.88 29.92
N ASP A 248 -3.81 -7.91 30.00
CA ASP A 248 -5.06 -7.86 29.23
C ASP A 248 -4.78 -7.94 27.72
N GLY A 249 -3.79 -7.17 27.22
CA GLY A 249 -3.39 -7.16 25.82
C GLY A 249 -2.84 -8.50 25.32
N LEU A 250 -2.02 -9.16 26.13
CA LEU A 250 -1.51 -10.50 25.86
C LEU A 250 -2.64 -11.53 25.85
N GLY A 251 -3.57 -11.42 26.80
CA GLY A 251 -4.79 -12.24 26.85
C GLY A 251 -5.62 -12.10 25.57
N GLU A 252 -5.90 -10.87 25.16
CA GLU A 252 -6.66 -10.58 23.95
C GLU A 252 -5.92 -11.08 22.68
N LEU A 253 -4.59 -10.91 22.58
CA LEU A 253 -3.79 -11.43 21.49
C LEU A 253 -3.87 -12.96 21.41
N LYS A 254 -3.70 -13.63 22.56
CA LYS A 254 -3.83 -15.08 22.67
C LYS A 254 -5.20 -15.55 22.19
N ASP A 255 -6.27 -14.88 22.63
CA ASP A 255 -7.64 -15.22 22.25
C ASP A 255 -7.91 -15.00 20.75
N ARG A 256 -7.32 -13.97 20.13
CA ARG A 256 -7.44 -13.73 18.67
C ARG A 256 -6.70 -14.75 17.81
N THR A 257 -5.70 -15.40 18.38
CA THR A 257 -4.82 -16.34 17.66
C THR A 257 -5.07 -17.79 18.09
N ASP A 258 -6.09 -18.05 18.91
CA ASP A 258 -6.43 -19.39 19.40
C ASP A 258 -6.77 -20.32 18.22
N GLY A 259 -6.07 -21.45 18.14
CA GLY A 259 -6.25 -22.47 17.11
C GLY A 259 -7.63 -23.14 17.14
N ALA A 260 -8.44 -22.92 18.19
CA ALA A 260 -9.80 -23.42 18.24
C ALA A 260 -10.68 -22.86 17.11
N TYR A 261 -10.44 -21.61 16.69
CA TYR A 261 -11.19 -20.93 15.63
C TYR A 261 -10.34 -20.20 14.57
N THR A 262 -9.03 -20.13 14.77
CA THR A 262 -8.10 -19.54 13.80
C THR A 262 -7.57 -20.61 12.86
N LEU A 263 -7.51 -20.30 11.57
CA LEU A 263 -6.93 -21.21 10.57
C LEU A 263 -5.47 -21.50 10.93
N ALA A 264 -5.07 -22.76 10.95
CA ALA A 264 -3.73 -23.18 11.37
C ALA A 264 -2.63 -22.54 10.52
N ASP A 265 -2.86 -22.40 9.22
CA ASP A 265 -1.92 -21.79 8.26
C ASP A 265 -1.66 -20.31 8.55
N ALA A 266 -2.54 -19.62 9.28
CA ALA A 266 -2.39 -18.21 9.65
C ALA A 266 -1.03 -17.90 10.30
N THR A 267 -0.44 -18.83 11.06
CA THR A 267 0.85 -18.67 11.74
C THR A 267 2.05 -18.53 10.79
N SER A 268 1.88 -18.92 9.53
CA SER A 268 2.88 -18.80 8.46
C SER A 268 2.39 -17.91 7.30
N SER A 269 1.21 -17.32 7.41
CA SER A 269 0.55 -16.58 6.32
C SER A 269 0.89 -15.09 6.34
N TYR A 270 1.17 -14.58 5.15
CA TYR A 270 1.26 -13.17 4.81
C TYR A 270 -0.08 -12.67 4.25
N GLU A 271 -0.12 -11.43 3.76
CA GLU A 271 -1.33 -10.82 3.19
C GLU A 271 -1.92 -11.66 2.05
N ALA A 272 -1.10 -12.04 1.07
CA ALA A 272 -1.56 -12.79 -0.09
C ALA A 272 -2.14 -14.16 0.30
N ASP A 273 -1.53 -14.84 1.28
CA ASP A 273 -1.97 -16.17 1.71
C ASP A 273 -3.35 -16.11 2.37
N THR A 274 -3.55 -15.18 3.31
CA THR A 274 -4.82 -15.01 4.02
C THR A 274 -5.94 -14.54 3.09
N LEU A 275 -5.60 -13.70 2.08
CA LEU A 275 -6.54 -13.28 1.05
C LEU A 275 -7.01 -14.46 0.19
N ASN A 276 -6.07 -15.30 -0.25
CA ASN A 276 -6.35 -16.53 -1.02
C ASN A 276 -7.17 -17.54 -0.21
N ASP A 277 -6.86 -17.72 1.07
CA ASP A 277 -7.63 -18.61 1.97
C ASP A 277 -9.08 -18.16 2.08
N PHE A 278 -9.32 -16.87 2.25
CA PHE A 278 -10.68 -16.33 2.34
C PHE A 278 -11.42 -16.41 0.99
N GLU A 279 -10.77 -16.09 -0.11
CA GLU A 279 -11.32 -16.20 -1.47
C GLU A 279 -11.69 -17.65 -1.81
N ALA A 280 -10.83 -18.60 -1.46
CA ALA A 280 -11.08 -20.03 -1.62
C ALA A 280 -12.21 -20.56 -0.71
N GLY A 281 -12.70 -19.74 0.22
CA GLY A 281 -13.79 -20.09 1.11
C GLY A 281 -13.36 -20.94 2.32
N ARG A 282 -12.09 -20.97 2.66
CA ARG A 282 -11.56 -21.71 3.82
C ARG A 282 -11.98 -21.09 5.14
N THR A 283 -12.26 -19.75 5.15
CA THR A 283 -12.64 -19.01 6.36
C THR A 283 -13.88 -18.16 6.14
N ALA A 284 -14.59 -17.85 7.24
CA ALA A 284 -15.77 -16.98 7.24
C ALA A 284 -15.43 -15.52 7.48
N PHE A 285 -14.34 -15.26 8.19
CA PHE A 285 -13.88 -13.92 8.56
C PHE A 285 -12.39 -13.77 8.30
N LEU A 286 -12.00 -12.56 7.88
CA LEU A 286 -10.64 -12.19 7.55
C LEU A 286 -10.36 -10.77 8.07
N ARG A 287 -9.25 -10.59 8.79
CA ARG A 287 -8.66 -9.26 8.98
C ARG A 287 -7.81 -8.94 7.77
N HIS A 288 -8.06 -7.80 7.12
CA HIS A 288 -7.20 -7.39 6.00
C HIS A 288 -7.19 -5.87 5.81
N TRP A 289 -6.34 -5.40 4.88
CA TRP A 289 -6.21 -4.01 4.47
C TRP A 289 -7.27 -3.61 3.43
N PRO A 290 -7.52 -2.30 3.19
CA PRO A 290 -8.55 -1.80 2.27
C PRO A 290 -8.48 -2.34 0.85
N TYR A 291 -7.28 -2.55 0.29
CA TYR A 291 -7.13 -3.04 -1.08
C TYR A 291 -7.77 -4.43 -1.32
N ALA A 292 -7.91 -5.22 -0.27
CA ALA A 292 -8.58 -6.52 -0.34
C ALA A 292 -10.04 -6.41 -0.80
N TYR A 293 -10.72 -5.27 -0.54
CA TYR A 293 -12.10 -5.06 -0.96
C TYR A 293 -12.26 -5.23 -2.47
N ARG A 294 -11.42 -4.53 -3.24
CA ARG A 294 -11.46 -4.63 -4.71
C ARG A 294 -11.07 -6.03 -5.20
N THR A 295 -10.03 -6.61 -4.63
CA THR A 295 -9.55 -7.95 -5.01
C THR A 295 -10.61 -9.00 -4.77
N LEU A 296 -11.22 -9.02 -3.59
CA LEU A 296 -12.26 -9.98 -3.23
C LEU A 296 -13.52 -9.84 -4.09
N HIS A 297 -13.86 -8.62 -4.53
CA HIS A 297 -14.99 -8.40 -5.43
C HIS A 297 -14.76 -8.87 -6.88
N GLN A 298 -13.56 -9.30 -7.23
CA GLN A 298 -13.32 -10.00 -8.50
C GLN A 298 -13.91 -11.42 -8.46
N ALA A 299 -13.91 -12.07 -7.30
CA ALA A 299 -14.40 -13.43 -7.11
C ALA A 299 -15.76 -13.52 -6.37
N LEU A 300 -16.03 -12.59 -5.45
CA LEU A 300 -17.19 -12.61 -4.58
C LEU A 300 -18.15 -11.44 -4.88
N PRO A 301 -19.43 -11.70 -5.21
CA PRO A 301 -20.42 -10.64 -5.38
C PRO A 301 -20.77 -9.99 -4.02
N ALA A 302 -21.34 -8.78 -4.06
CA ALA A 302 -21.72 -8.01 -2.87
C ALA A 302 -22.74 -8.75 -1.97
N SER A 303 -23.52 -9.66 -2.54
CA SER A 303 -24.45 -10.54 -1.78
C SER A 303 -23.73 -11.57 -0.90
N ARG A 304 -22.46 -11.86 -1.18
CA ARG A 304 -21.66 -12.87 -0.44
C ARG A 304 -20.53 -12.26 0.39
N LEU A 305 -20.05 -11.07 0.03
CA LEU A 305 -18.97 -10.37 0.72
C LEU A 305 -19.52 -9.20 1.52
N GLY A 306 -19.08 -9.09 2.78
CA GLY A 306 -19.28 -7.92 3.62
C GLY A 306 -17.95 -7.36 4.10
N VAL A 307 -17.96 -6.08 4.47
CA VAL A 307 -16.86 -5.38 5.09
C VAL A 307 -17.36 -4.51 6.24
N ALA A 308 -16.63 -4.47 7.34
CA ALA A 308 -16.93 -3.66 8.51
C ALA A 308 -15.62 -3.14 9.15
N PRO A 309 -15.68 -2.12 10.02
CA PRO A 309 -14.57 -1.80 10.90
C PRO A 309 -14.19 -3.01 11.76
N LEU A 310 -12.91 -3.13 12.10
CA LEU A 310 -12.48 -4.13 13.10
C LEU A 310 -13.17 -3.87 14.45
N PRO A 311 -13.50 -4.92 15.21
CA PRO A 311 -13.91 -4.75 16.60
C PRO A 311 -12.79 -4.08 17.41
N GLY A 312 -13.15 -3.11 18.27
CA GLY A 312 -12.20 -2.38 19.09
C GLY A 312 -11.40 -1.32 18.30
N LYS A 313 -10.09 -1.43 18.31
CA LYS A 313 -9.19 -0.47 17.66
C LYS A 313 -8.45 -1.12 16.50
N ALA A 314 -8.43 -0.44 15.36
CA ALA A 314 -7.61 -0.78 14.21
C ALA A 314 -6.34 0.08 14.20
N VAL A 315 -5.25 -0.48 13.71
CA VAL A 315 -3.98 0.21 13.53
C VAL A 315 -4.00 0.97 12.20
N LEU A 316 -3.51 2.21 12.24
CA LEU A 316 -3.23 3.01 11.05
C LEU A 316 -1.97 2.47 10.38
N GLY A 317 -2.09 2.13 9.12
CA GLY A 317 -1.01 1.80 8.21
C GLY A 317 -0.95 2.78 7.05
N GLY A 318 -0.24 2.39 6.01
CA GLY A 318 -0.11 3.16 4.79
C GLY A 318 1.32 3.55 4.49
N GLN A 319 1.49 4.34 3.45
CA GLN A 319 2.80 4.66 2.90
C GLN A 319 2.90 6.15 2.59
N ASN A 320 4.07 6.71 2.85
CA ASN A 320 4.40 8.11 2.68
C ASN A 320 5.54 8.28 1.67
N LEU A 321 5.44 9.25 0.79
CA LEU A 321 6.51 9.63 -0.14
C LEU A 321 7.46 10.62 0.53
N ALA A 322 8.74 10.30 0.52
CA ALA A 322 9.81 11.14 1.03
C ALA A 322 10.87 11.40 -0.05
N VAL A 323 11.57 12.52 0.04
CA VAL A 323 12.69 12.84 -0.86
C VAL A 323 14.00 12.43 -0.19
N SER A 324 14.83 11.69 -0.91
CA SER A 324 16.19 11.31 -0.47
C SER A 324 17.03 12.56 -0.16
N SER A 325 17.80 12.54 0.94
CA SER A 325 18.72 13.62 1.30
C SER A 325 19.76 13.89 0.20
N ASP A 326 20.19 12.85 -0.50
CA ASP A 326 21.23 12.92 -1.53
C ASP A 326 20.69 13.17 -2.95
N SER A 327 19.36 13.31 -3.11
CA SER A 327 18.77 13.59 -4.41
C SER A 327 19.22 14.94 -4.97
N PRO A 328 19.87 14.97 -6.15
CA PRO A 328 20.20 16.23 -6.83
C PRO A 328 18.96 16.89 -7.46
N ARG A 329 17.81 16.19 -7.48
CA ARG A 329 16.56 16.60 -8.14
C ARG A 329 15.46 16.94 -7.15
N ALA A 330 15.81 17.30 -5.91
CA ALA A 330 14.87 17.43 -4.79
C ALA A 330 13.65 18.33 -5.08
N GLY A 331 13.84 19.43 -5.80
CA GLY A 331 12.74 20.34 -6.19
C GLY A 331 11.72 19.63 -7.10
N ALA A 332 12.19 18.97 -8.15
CA ALA A 332 11.34 18.22 -9.08
C ALA A 332 10.71 16.99 -8.41
N ALA A 333 11.43 16.33 -7.50
CA ALA A 333 10.91 15.23 -6.68
C ALA A 333 9.76 15.69 -5.77
N ALA A 334 9.88 16.86 -5.13
CA ALA A 334 8.80 17.45 -4.33
C ALA A 334 7.57 17.83 -5.18
N ASP A 335 7.77 18.33 -6.41
CA ASP A 335 6.68 18.64 -7.35
C ASP A 335 5.96 17.36 -7.81
N LEU A 336 6.72 16.28 -8.04
CA LEU A 336 6.15 14.97 -8.33
C LEU A 336 5.31 14.45 -7.13
N ILE A 337 5.83 14.53 -5.91
CA ILE A 337 5.09 14.14 -4.70
C ILE A 337 3.78 14.93 -4.60
N ARG A 338 3.83 16.28 -4.80
CA ARG A 338 2.61 17.12 -4.78
C ARG A 338 1.59 16.66 -5.81
N PHE A 339 2.02 16.24 -6.99
CA PHE A 339 1.12 15.72 -8.02
C PHE A 339 0.53 14.36 -7.64
N LEU A 340 1.36 13.44 -7.13
CA LEU A 340 0.92 12.08 -6.76
C LEU A 340 -0.03 12.07 -5.55
N THR A 341 0.02 13.12 -4.71
CA THR A 341 -0.78 13.25 -3.49
C THR A 341 -1.84 14.34 -3.56
N ASP A 342 -2.14 14.87 -4.75
CA ASP A 342 -3.22 15.85 -4.90
C ASP A 342 -4.60 15.18 -4.91
N LYS A 343 -5.66 15.98 -4.84
CA LYS A 343 -7.05 15.52 -4.72
C LYS A 343 -7.46 14.53 -5.81
N VAL A 344 -7.02 14.74 -7.05
CA VAL A 344 -7.38 13.89 -8.18
C VAL A 344 -6.63 12.56 -8.12
N SER A 345 -5.33 12.58 -7.80
CA SER A 345 -4.54 11.36 -7.62
C SER A 345 -5.06 10.52 -6.44
N GLU A 346 -5.43 11.16 -5.34
CA GLU A 346 -6.01 10.49 -4.18
C GLU A 346 -7.39 9.87 -4.49
N ARG A 347 -8.20 10.52 -5.33
CA ARG A 347 -9.42 9.91 -5.84
C ARG A 347 -9.13 8.71 -6.73
N CYS A 348 -8.12 8.77 -7.59
CA CYS A 348 -7.71 7.63 -8.39
C CYS A 348 -7.23 6.44 -7.54
N LEU A 349 -6.49 6.72 -6.45
CA LEU A 349 -6.08 5.68 -5.49
C LEU A 349 -7.30 5.03 -4.83
N LEU A 350 -8.29 5.83 -4.42
CA LEU A 350 -9.52 5.32 -3.82
C LEU A 350 -10.29 4.42 -4.80
N ASP A 351 -10.46 4.84 -6.04
CA ASP A 351 -11.14 4.08 -7.10
C ASP A 351 -10.37 2.78 -7.44
N ALA A 352 -9.05 2.79 -7.26
CA ALA A 352 -8.21 1.60 -7.41
C ALA A 352 -8.26 0.64 -6.20
N GLY A 353 -8.93 1.03 -5.10
CA GLY A 353 -9.13 0.20 -3.91
C GLY A 353 -8.17 0.51 -2.75
N PHE A 354 -7.30 1.51 -2.87
CA PHE A 354 -6.51 2.00 -1.73
C PHE A 354 -7.33 2.93 -0.84
N ALA A 355 -6.91 3.12 0.38
CA ALA A 355 -7.44 4.18 1.23
C ALA A 355 -6.76 5.50 0.85
N ALA A 356 -7.54 6.47 0.39
CA ALA A 356 -7.06 7.81 0.10
C ALA A 356 -6.66 8.54 1.40
N THR A 357 -5.70 9.45 1.30
CA THR A 357 -5.21 10.23 2.43
C THR A 357 -5.99 11.53 2.65
N ARG A 358 -6.83 11.93 1.68
CA ARG A 358 -7.62 13.16 1.67
C ARG A 358 -9.11 12.92 1.85
N ARG A 359 -9.75 13.74 2.69
CA ARG A 359 -11.20 13.68 2.95
C ARG A 359 -12.01 13.92 1.68
N SER A 360 -11.57 14.88 0.84
CA SER A 360 -12.26 15.21 -0.41
C SER A 360 -12.38 14.03 -1.38
N ALA A 361 -11.46 13.08 -1.37
CA ALA A 361 -11.57 11.86 -2.17
C ALA A 361 -12.83 11.04 -1.82
N TYR A 362 -13.27 11.09 -0.56
CA TYR A 362 -14.45 10.38 -0.05
C TYR A 362 -15.74 11.18 -0.14
N THR A 363 -15.67 12.52 -0.13
CA THR A 363 -16.84 13.38 0.11
C THR A 363 -17.17 14.35 -1.01
N ASP A 364 -16.22 14.70 -1.88
CA ASP A 364 -16.44 15.66 -2.96
C ASP A 364 -16.78 14.95 -4.27
N ALA A 365 -18.06 15.04 -4.69
CA ALA A 365 -18.57 14.44 -5.91
C ALA A 365 -17.97 15.05 -7.20
N ASN A 366 -17.39 16.27 -7.11
CA ASN A 366 -16.80 16.94 -8.28
C ASN A 366 -15.37 16.45 -8.58
N ILE A 367 -14.78 15.63 -7.72
CA ILE A 367 -13.45 15.07 -7.94
C ILE A 367 -13.60 13.70 -8.59
N GLU A 368 -13.15 13.58 -9.82
CA GLU A 368 -13.13 12.35 -10.58
C GLU A 368 -11.70 11.97 -10.99
N CYS A 369 -11.41 10.67 -11.04
CA CYS A 369 -10.15 10.15 -11.54
C CYS A 369 -9.95 10.36 -13.05
N GLY A 370 -11.02 10.55 -13.82
CA GLY A 370 -11.08 10.49 -15.30
C GLY A 370 -10.02 11.30 -16.05
N ALA A 371 -9.54 12.43 -15.48
CA ALA A 371 -8.48 13.24 -16.10
C ALA A 371 -7.08 12.57 -16.05
N ARG A 372 -6.92 11.49 -15.29
CA ARG A 372 -5.67 10.75 -15.09
C ARG A 372 -5.75 9.26 -15.42
N ALA A 373 -6.92 8.80 -15.87
CA ALA A 373 -7.03 7.48 -16.46
C ALA A 373 -6.12 7.40 -17.69
N PRO A 374 -5.30 6.34 -17.86
CA PRO A 374 -4.44 6.22 -19.01
C PRO A 374 -5.28 6.36 -20.27
N ARG A 375 -4.92 7.29 -21.13
CA ARG A 375 -5.43 7.30 -22.49
C ARG A 375 -5.00 5.97 -23.09
N SER A 376 -5.95 5.10 -23.40
CA SER A 376 -5.68 3.86 -24.10
C SER A 376 -4.94 4.22 -25.39
N HIS A 377 -3.62 4.07 -25.40
CA HIS A 377 -2.89 4.07 -26.65
C HIS A 377 -3.45 2.92 -27.48
N PRO A 378 -3.96 3.17 -28.69
CA PRO A 378 -4.39 2.08 -29.55
C PRO A 378 -3.15 1.20 -29.79
N ASP A 379 -3.30 -0.09 -29.49
CA ASP A 379 -2.28 -1.11 -29.71
C ASP A 379 -1.72 -0.96 -31.13
N PRO A 380 -0.40 -0.73 -31.32
CA PRO A 380 0.20 -0.59 -32.65
C PRO A 380 -0.05 -1.80 -33.54
N SER A 381 -0.44 -2.96 -32.98
CA SER A 381 -0.75 -4.18 -33.72
C SER A 381 -2.08 -4.13 -34.48
N THR A 382 -2.96 -3.14 -34.22
CA THR A 382 -4.23 -2.99 -34.95
C THR A 382 -4.16 -2.10 -36.19
N ARG A 383 -2.98 -1.56 -36.55
CA ARG A 383 -2.76 -0.71 -37.73
C ARG A 383 -2.26 -1.44 -38.98
N ALA A 384 -2.22 -2.75 -39.03
CA ALA A 384 -1.86 -3.52 -40.20
C ALA A 384 -3.08 -4.30 -40.75
N GLY A 385 -3.86 -3.67 -41.61
CA GLY A 385 -5.00 -4.38 -42.20
C GLY A 385 -5.95 -3.56 -43.08
N THR A 386 -5.44 -2.60 -43.90
CA THR A 386 -6.17 -2.13 -45.06
C THR A 386 -5.20 -1.89 -46.21
N GLY A 387 -4.99 -2.91 -47.00
CA GLY A 387 -4.13 -2.85 -48.20
C GLY A 387 -4.47 -3.99 -49.17
N THR A 388 -5.42 -3.74 -50.06
CA THR A 388 -5.54 -4.23 -51.45
C THR A 388 -5.40 -5.73 -51.76
N ARG A 389 -6.50 -6.29 -52.22
CA ARG A 389 -6.57 -7.50 -53.08
C ARG A 389 -5.80 -7.31 -54.38
N ALA A 390 -5.00 -8.30 -54.73
CA ALA A 390 -4.80 -8.73 -56.13
C ALA A 390 -4.24 -10.17 -56.13
N GLY A 391 -4.97 -11.11 -56.62
CA GLY A 391 -4.85 -11.95 -57.78
C GLY A 391 -4.00 -13.22 -57.66
N ALA A 392 -4.71 -14.38 -57.83
CA ALA A 392 -4.34 -15.60 -58.59
C ALA A 392 -3.03 -16.33 -58.19
N ASP A 393 -2.97 -17.59 -57.94
CA ASP A 393 -3.31 -18.75 -58.80
C ASP A 393 -2.96 -20.07 -58.09
N ALA A 394 -3.52 -21.14 -58.56
CA ALA A 394 -3.56 -22.53 -58.31
C ALA A 394 -2.32 -23.29 -57.79
N GLY A 395 -2.59 -24.38 -57.07
CA GLY A 395 -1.68 -25.50 -56.85
C GLY A 395 -2.30 -26.57 -55.94
N LYS A 396 -2.88 -27.62 -56.55
CA LYS A 396 -3.34 -28.89 -55.96
C LYS A 396 -2.14 -29.65 -55.38
N ASP A 397 -2.38 -30.45 -54.34
CA ASP A 397 -2.40 -31.94 -54.36
C ASP A 397 -2.55 -32.48 -52.93
N ASP A 398 -3.53 -33.34 -52.78
CA ASP A 398 -3.74 -34.64 -52.16
C ASP A 398 -2.78 -35.13 -51.06
N ASP A 399 -3.23 -35.61 -49.90
CA ASP A 399 -3.56 -37.04 -49.70
C ASP A 399 -4.10 -37.36 -48.29
N ALA A 400 -4.80 -38.40 -48.21
CA ALA A 400 -5.68 -39.04 -47.28
C ALA A 400 -5.12 -39.47 -45.93
N GLY A 401 -6.06 -39.59 -44.94
CA GLY A 401 -5.81 -40.31 -43.70
C GLY A 401 -6.99 -40.37 -42.73
N ARG A 402 -7.84 -41.39 -42.90
CA ARG A 402 -9.03 -41.75 -42.11
C ARG A 402 -8.83 -41.90 -40.62
N GLY A 403 -9.87 -41.58 -39.84
CA GLY A 403 -10.03 -42.08 -38.49
C GLY A 403 -11.32 -41.56 -37.81
N ALA A 404 -12.39 -42.36 -37.89
CA ALA A 404 -13.70 -42.10 -37.30
C ALA A 404 -13.72 -42.33 -35.81
N GLY A 405 -14.41 -41.48 -35.06
CA GLY A 405 -14.81 -41.69 -33.65
C GLY A 405 -15.97 -40.77 -33.28
N LYS A 406 -17.18 -41.31 -33.36
CA LYS A 406 -18.42 -40.69 -32.84
C LYS A 406 -18.42 -40.69 -31.32
N GLY A 407 -18.80 -39.56 -30.70
CA GLY A 407 -19.14 -39.46 -29.30
C GLY A 407 -19.81 -38.12 -29.06
N GLY A 408 -21.15 -38.09 -29.12
CA GLY A 408 -21.94 -36.94 -28.80
C GLY A 408 -21.99 -36.70 -27.30
N GLY A 409 -21.82 -35.44 -26.91
CA GLY A 409 -22.07 -34.98 -25.56
C GLY A 409 -22.21 -33.44 -25.66
N GLY A 410 -23.45 -32.99 -25.72
CA GLY A 410 -23.77 -31.55 -25.67
C GLY A 410 -23.35 -30.94 -24.35
N SER A 411 -22.35 -30.07 -24.37
CA SER A 411 -22.08 -29.19 -23.24
C SER A 411 -23.16 -28.13 -23.18
N PRO A 412 -23.74 -27.85 -21.99
CA PRO A 412 -24.58 -26.69 -21.78
C PRO A 412 -23.71 -25.45 -21.91
N GLY A 413 -24.17 -24.49 -22.72
CA GLY A 413 -23.48 -23.24 -22.94
C GLY A 413 -23.04 -22.59 -21.65
N ALA A 414 -21.74 -22.33 -21.54
CA ALA A 414 -21.17 -21.44 -20.55
C ALA A 414 -21.83 -20.07 -20.73
N ARG A 415 -22.82 -19.77 -19.89
CA ARG A 415 -23.21 -18.39 -19.64
C ARG A 415 -21.98 -17.72 -19.07
N GLY A 416 -21.42 -16.76 -19.84
CA GLY A 416 -20.29 -15.96 -19.41
C GLY A 416 -20.54 -15.46 -17.99
N GLU A 417 -19.74 -15.94 -17.04
CA GLU A 417 -19.66 -15.39 -15.69
C GLU A 417 -19.37 -13.91 -15.84
N ARG A 418 -20.36 -13.09 -15.50
CA ARG A 418 -20.12 -11.65 -15.35
C ARG A 418 -19.12 -11.54 -14.20
N THR A 419 -17.90 -11.15 -14.53
CA THR A 419 -16.92 -10.74 -13.54
C THR A 419 -17.61 -9.85 -12.52
N SER A 420 -17.61 -10.24 -11.27
CA SER A 420 -18.21 -9.49 -10.17
C SER A 420 -17.54 -8.12 -10.14
N ARG A 421 -18.32 -7.05 -10.28
CA ARG A 421 -17.79 -5.70 -10.18
C ARG A 421 -17.91 -5.23 -8.73
N MET A 422 -16.86 -4.58 -8.25
CA MET A 422 -16.87 -3.91 -6.96
C MET A 422 -18.07 -2.95 -6.89
N PRO A 423 -18.90 -3.00 -5.82
CA PRO A 423 -20.00 -2.08 -5.64
C PRO A 423 -19.51 -0.64 -5.56
N LEU A 424 -20.19 0.25 -6.29
CA LEU A 424 -19.93 1.68 -6.28
C LEU A 424 -21.12 2.43 -5.68
N ASP A 425 -20.86 3.60 -5.08
CA ASP A 425 -21.88 4.55 -4.66
C ASP A 425 -22.39 5.39 -5.85
N GLY A 426 -23.29 6.35 -5.58
CA GLY A 426 -23.86 7.22 -6.60
C GLY A 426 -22.84 8.12 -7.31
N ASP A 427 -21.68 8.34 -6.71
CA ASP A 427 -20.58 9.16 -7.25
C ASP A 427 -19.44 8.31 -7.83
N GLY A 428 -19.66 7.01 -8.02
CA GLY A 428 -18.70 6.08 -8.63
C GLY A 428 -17.53 5.69 -7.72
N ARG A 429 -17.60 5.92 -6.41
CA ARG A 429 -16.60 5.48 -5.41
C ARG A 429 -16.90 4.07 -4.92
N PRO A 430 -15.90 3.35 -4.37
CA PRO A 430 -16.18 2.09 -3.65
C PRO A 430 -17.27 2.32 -2.59
N ALA A 431 -18.36 1.58 -2.63
CA ALA A 431 -19.54 1.82 -1.79
C ALA A 431 -19.27 1.83 -0.28
N TYR A 432 -18.22 1.13 0.17
CA TYR A 432 -17.79 1.12 1.58
C TYR A 432 -16.91 2.32 1.98
N ALA A 433 -16.43 3.12 1.03
CA ALA A 433 -15.41 4.14 1.27
C ALA A 433 -15.86 5.18 2.30
N ALA A 434 -16.97 5.87 2.05
CA ALA A 434 -17.46 6.90 2.96
C ALA A 434 -18.06 6.32 4.26
N PRO A 435 -18.91 5.26 4.25
CA PRO A 435 -19.56 4.79 5.46
C PRO A 435 -18.68 3.91 6.36
N THR A 436 -17.64 3.27 5.83
CA THR A 436 -16.84 2.29 6.58
C THR A 436 -15.37 2.69 6.66
N LEU A 437 -14.74 2.97 5.51
CA LEU A 437 -13.29 3.19 5.45
C LEU A 437 -12.89 4.53 6.04
N LEU A 438 -13.54 5.63 5.67
CA LEU A 438 -13.21 6.95 6.19
C LEU A 438 -13.33 7.03 7.73
N PRO A 439 -14.44 6.61 8.36
CA PRO A 439 -14.53 6.57 9.83
C PRO A 439 -13.48 5.66 10.48
N ALA A 440 -13.14 4.53 9.86
CA ALA A 440 -12.11 3.63 10.39
C ALA A 440 -10.73 4.31 10.42
N LEU A 441 -10.36 5.07 9.37
CA LEU A 441 -9.12 5.84 9.31
C LEU A 441 -9.08 6.96 10.35
N GLU A 442 -10.19 7.69 10.53
CA GLU A 442 -10.28 8.80 11.50
C GLU A 442 -10.12 8.32 12.95
N HIS A 443 -10.53 7.07 13.25
CA HIS A 443 -10.49 6.49 14.59
C HIS A 443 -9.31 5.50 14.78
N ALA A 444 -8.49 5.29 13.75
CA ALA A 444 -7.34 4.39 13.81
C ALA A 444 -6.29 4.89 14.81
N VAL A 445 -5.64 3.93 15.48
CA VAL A 445 -4.50 4.23 16.36
C VAL A 445 -3.21 4.22 15.56
N GLN A 446 -2.32 5.16 15.86
CA GLN A 446 -0.97 5.14 15.33
C GLN A 446 -0.18 4.05 16.05
N ARG A 447 0.73 3.41 15.34
CA ARG A 447 1.72 2.54 15.97
C ARG A 447 2.68 3.40 16.80
N PRO A 448 3.12 2.90 17.94
CA PRO A 448 4.10 3.59 18.77
C PRO A 448 5.45 3.73 18.06
#